data_a9c07d41078f3e088f40010f1c320b8c
#
_entry.id   a9c07d41078f3e088f40010f1c320b8c
#
_cell.length_a   1.000
_cell.length_b   1.000
_cell.length_c   1.000
_cell.angle_alpha   90.00
_cell.angle_beta   90.00
_cell.angle_gamma   90.00
#
_symmetry.space_group_name_H-M   'P 1'
#
loop_
_entity.id
_entity.type
_entity.pdbx_description
1 polymer ?
#
loop_
_entity_poly.entity_id
_entity_poly.type
_entity_poly.pdbx_seq_one_letter_code
_entity_poly.pdbx_strand_id
1 'polypeptide(L)'
;MRRALVKRVVTLLLLLTMVVPYCFVTYNDVYGDSKQNLSDANNKKSDLQSEYDKTQKKLDELKSQSDDVETYLAQLDSQMSTVNRSLNEVSGQIEQIETEITETEEKLAEAEDDVDEQYDAMKLRIQYMYEHNDETYFALLLNSESMGDMLNKAEYITKISDYDRKMLEKFNDTVNFITDAKIKLEQDRETLVAKQDELQDKKSSLELLEETKQNEMAALK
;
A
#
# COMPACT_ATOMS: atom_id res chain seq x y z
N MET A 1 7.54 7.83 24.57
CA MET A 1 7.93 7.15 23.30
C MET A 1 7.10 7.60 22.08
N ARG A 2 5.78 7.77 22.16
CA ARG A 2 4.92 8.20 21.01
C ARG A 2 5.33 9.51 20.32
N ARG A 3 5.78 10.53 21.07
CA ARG A 3 6.17 11.85 20.50
C ARG A 3 7.49 11.84 19.71
N ALA A 4 8.38 10.88 19.99
CA ALA A 4 9.64 10.74 19.25
C ALA A 4 9.43 10.01 17.91
N LEU A 5 8.48 9.08 17.86
CA LEU A 5 8.11 8.36 16.63
C LEU A 5 7.42 9.31 15.62
N VAL A 6 6.50 10.14 16.10
CA VAL A 6 5.81 11.14 15.26
C VAL A 6 6.80 12.16 14.68
N LYS A 7 7.79 12.62 15.45
CA LYS A 7 8.82 13.55 14.92
C LYS A 7 9.71 12.90 13.85
N ARG A 8 10.05 11.61 13.99
CA ARG A 8 10.85 10.90 12.98
C ARG A 8 10.08 10.63 11.69
N VAL A 9 8.78 10.36 11.79
CA VAL A 9 7.90 10.18 10.61
C VAL A 9 7.72 11.51 9.88
N VAL A 10 7.52 12.61 10.58
CA VAL A 10 7.38 13.95 9.97
C VAL A 10 8.68 14.42 9.30
N THR A 11 9.85 14.12 9.86
CA THR A 11 11.14 14.48 9.23
C THR A 11 11.45 13.61 8.02
N LEU A 12 11.02 12.35 7.99
CA LEU A 12 11.15 11.48 6.81
C LEU A 12 10.22 11.94 5.67
N LEU A 13 9.01 12.39 6.00
CA LEU A 13 8.05 12.96 5.04
C LEU A 13 8.58 14.24 4.36
N LEU A 14 9.28 15.10 5.13
CA LEU A 14 9.86 16.36 4.62
C LEU A 14 11.08 16.13 3.72
N LEU A 15 11.85 15.06 3.90
CA LEU A 15 12.96 14.71 3.03
C LEU A 15 12.49 14.10 1.69
N LEU A 16 11.32 13.42 1.68
CA LEU A 16 10.77 12.78 0.48
C LEU A 16 10.22 13.80 -0.53
N THR A 17 9.78 14.99 -0.08
CA THR A 17 9.23 16.04 -0.96
C THR A 17 10.27 16.82 -1.75
N MET A 18 11.57 16.67 -1.45
CA MET A 18 12.67 17.41 -2.10
C MET A 18 13.32 16.69 -3.28
N VAL A 19 12.98 15.41 -3.55
CA VAL A 19 13.71 14.61 -4.56
C VAL A 19 12.90 14.34 -5.84
N VAL A 20 11.64 14.79 -5.95
CA VAL A 20 10.81 14.48 -7.12
C VAL A 20 10.43 15.73 -7.91
N PRO A 21 11.25 16.11 -8.88
CA PRO A 21 10.68 16.59 -10.11
C PRO A 21 11.41 16.06 -11.36
N TYR A 22 11.08 14.93 -11.89
CA TYR A 22 11.33 14.58 -13.30
C TYR A 22 10.95 13.12 -13.57
N CYS A 23 9.66 12.83 -13.69
CA CYS A 23 9.17 11.78 -14.59
C CYS A 23 7.64 11.92 -14.73
N PHE A 24 7.24 12.86 -15.60
CA PHE A 24 5.89 12.83 -16.16
C PHE A 24 5.88 11.80 -17.31
N VAL A 25 5.47 10.56 -17.02
CA VAL A 25 5.05 9.65 -18.08
C VAL A 25 3.89 8.81 -17.56
N THR A 26 2.74 9.08 -18.10
CA THR A 26 1.54 8.23 -18.26
C THR A 26 1.18 7.25 -17.15
N TYR A 27 0.51 7.75 -16.13
CA TYR A 27 -0.13 6.96 -15.08
C TYR A 27 -1.64 6.92 -15.28
N ASN A 28 -2.16 6.03 -16.08
CA ASN A 28 -3.61 5.93 -16.23
C ASN A 28 -4.25 4.60 -15.80
N ASP A 29 -3.49 3.53 -15.53
CA ASP A 29 -4.10 2.23 -15.24
C ASP A 29 -3.90 1.71 -13.79
N VAL A 30 -2.89 2.18 -13.03
CA VAL A 30 -2.66 1.72 -11.65
C VAL A 30 -3.51 2.50 -10.62
N TYR A 31 -3.92 3.72 -10.96
CA TYR A 31 -4.76 4.57 -10.10
C TYR A 31 -6.21 4.11 -9.95
N GLY A 32 -6.69 3.22 -10.82
CA GLY A 32 -8.08 2.74 -10.79
C GLY A 32 -8.41 1.93 -9.55
N ASP A 33 -7.56 1.00 -9.20
CA ASP A 33 -7.85 -0.02 -8.18
C ASP A 33 -7.68 0.52 -6.74
N SER A 34 -6.68 1.33 -6.49
CA SER A 34 -6.43 1.91 -5.15
C SER A 34 -7.38 3.05 -4.80
N LYS A 35 -7.77 3.89 -5.79
CA LYS A 35 -8.85 4.87 -5.59
C LYS A 35 -10.19 4.19 -5.36
N GLN A 36 -10.40 3.05 -5.96
CA GLN A 36 -11.60 2.25 -5.78
C GLN A 36 -11.65 1.66 -4.38
N ASN A 37 -10.54 1.12 -3.88
CA ASN A 37 -10.42 0.58 -2.53
C ASN A 37 -10.55 1.66 -1.43
N LEU A 38 -9.98 2.86 -1.63
CA LEU A 38 -10.15 4.01 -0.73
C LEU A 38 -11.57 4.57 -0.80
N SER A 39 -12.17 4.63 -2.00
CA SER A 39 -13.56 5.00 -2.19
C SER A 39 -14.51 3.99 -1.55
N ASP A 40 -14.22 2.71 -1.68
CA ASP A 40 -15.02 1.63 -1.07
C ASP A 40 -14.87 1.59 0.45
N ALA A 41 -13.69 1.89 0.98
CA ALA A 41 -13.47 2.06 2.41
C ALA A 41 -14.20 3.29 2.97
N ASN A 42 -14.14 4.43 2.28
CA ASN A 42 -14.90 5.64 2.65
C ASN A 42 -16.41 5.45 2.49
N ASN A 43 -16.88 4.75 1.45
CA ASN A 43 -18.28 4.41 1.28
C ASN A 43 -18.75 3.46 2.40
N LYS A 44 -17.96 2.44 2.72
CA LYS A 44 -18.25 1.55 3.87
C LYS A 44 -18.26 2.29 5.20
N LYS A 45 -17.35 3.25 5.43
CA LYS A 45 -17.37 4.12 6.62
C LYS A 45 -18.64 4.95 6.68
N SER A 46 -19.05 5.55 5.56
CA SER A 46 -20.29 6.32 5.44
C SER A 46 -21.54 5.45 5.64
N ASP A 47 -21.55 4.25 5.08
CA ASP A 47 -22.66 3.31 5.22
C ASP A 47 -22.78 2.82 6.68
N LEU A 48 -21.67 2.51 7.32
CA LEU A 48 -21.63 2.11 8.74
C LEU A 48 -22.03 3.25 9.68
N GLN A 49 -21.60 4.47 9.40
CA GLN A 49 -22.06 5.65 10.16
C GLN A 49 -23.56 5.88 9.98
N SER A 50 -24.07 5.75 8.74
CA SER A 50 -25.50 5.82 8.46
C SER A 50 -26.29 4.70 9.14
N GLU A 51 -25.72 3.50 9.19
CA GLU A 51 -26.32 2.35 9.87
C GLU A 51 -26.32 2.53 11.40
N TYR A 52 -25.24 3.08 11.93
CA TYR A 52 -25.13 3.49 13.34
C TYR A 52 -26.20 4.55 13.68
N ASP A 53 -26.30 5.63 12.90
CA ASP A 53 -27.28 6.70 13.14
C ASP A 53 -28.73 6.21 13.01
N LYS A 54 -29.01 5.29 12.06
CA LYS A 54 -30.33 4.63 11.95
C LYS A 54 -30.63 3.76 13.17
N THR A 55 -29.62 3.06 13.65
CA THR A 55 -29.75 2.19 14.82
C THR A 55 -29.98 3.02 16.07
N GLN A 56 -29.26 4.14 16.23
CA GLN A 56 -29.44 5.08 17.33
C GLN A 56 -30.84 5.70 17.33
N LYS A 57 -31.34 6.12 16.16
CA LYS A 57 -32.71 6.64 16.03
C LYS A 57 -33.77 5.61 16.36
N LYS A 58 -33.60 4.36 15.95
CA LYS A 58 -34.49 3.25 16.32
C LYS A 58 -34.48 2.99 17.83
N LEU A 59 -33.31 3.12 18.47
CA LEU A 59 -33.14 3.04 19.91
C LEU A 59 -33.96 4.13 20.62
N ASP A 60 -33.87 5.36 20.16
CA ASP A 60 -34.60 6.50 20.71
C ASP A 60 -36.11 6.38 20.47
N GLU A 61 -36.54 5.91 19.30
CA GLU A 61 -37.95 5.62 18.98
C GLU A 61 -38.51 4.48 19.84
N LEU A 62 -37.76 3.40 20.02
CA LEU A 62 -38.17 2.28 20.88
C LEU A 62 -38.20 2.66 22.37
N LYS A 63 -37.28 3.53 22.80
CA LYS A 63 -37.28 4.07 24.14
C LYS A 63 -38.52 4.91 24.44
N SER A 64 -39.06 5.58 23.42
CA SER A 64 -40.30 6.38 23.54
C SER A 64 -41.60 5.57 23.43
N GLN A 65 -41.53 4.35 22.90
CA GLN A 65 -42.70 3.48 22.63
C GLN A 65 -42.83 2.30 23.61
N SER A 66 -41.91 2.11 24.52
CA SER A 66 -41.78 0.82 25.20
C SER A 66 -42.38 0.79 26.60
N ASP A 67 -43.53 0.13 26.71
CA ASP A 67 -43.97 -0.61 27.92
C ASP A 67 -43.36 -2.04 27.98
N ASP A 68 -42.55 -2.45 26.95
CA ASP A 68 -41.98 -3.80 26.86
C ASP A 68 -40.44 -3.79 26.91
N VAL A 69 -39.91 -3.70 28.12
CA VAL A 69 -38.47 -3.61 28.43
C VAL A 69 -37.72 -4.87 27.98
N GLU A 70 -38.39 -6.02 27.95
CA GLU A 70 -37.77 -7.29 27.53
C GLU A 70 -37.40 -7.26 26.03
N THR A 71 -38.30 -6.72 25.20
CA THR A 71 -38.04 -6.51 23.77
C THR A 71 -36.91 -5.53 23.53
N TYR A 72 -36.81 -4.47 24.33
CA TYR A 72 -35.75 -3.48 24.25
C TYR A 72 -34.37 -4.08 24.59
N LEU A 73 -34.29 -4.85 25.68
CA LEU A 73 -33.04 -5.53 26.04
C LEU A 73 -32.60 -6.55 25.01
N ALA A 74 -33.56 -7.31 24.42
CA ALA A 74 -33.24 -8.23 23.34
C ALA A 74 -32.70 -7.54 22.08
N GLN A 75 -33.20 -6.34 21.79
CA GLN A 75 -32.67 -5.53 20.66
C GLN A 75 -31.27 -4.98 20.98
N LEU A 76 -31.00 -4.51 22.20
CA LEU A 76 -29.65 -4.11 22.63
C LEU A 76 -28.67 -5.28 22.45
N ASP A 77 -29.03 -6.47 22.89
CA ASP A 77 -28.22 -7.67 22.72
C ASP A 77 -27.93 -8.00 21.24
N SER A 78 -28.93 -7.86 20.40
CA SER A 78 -28.76 -8.02 18.95
C SER A 78 -27.82 -7.00 18.34
N GLN A 79 -27.93 -5.74 18.79
CA GLN A 79 -27.03 -4.66 18.33
C GLN A 79 -25.61 -4.85 18.82
N MET A 80 -25.43 -5.19 20.10
CA MET A 80 -24.10 -5.53 20.67
C MET A 80 -23.45 -6.68 19.92
N SER A 81 -24.24 -7.73 19.61
CA SER A 81 -23.76 -8.86 18.80
C SER A 81 -23.31 -8.41 17.39
N THR A 82 -24.05 -7.49 16.77
CA THR A 82 -23.73 -6.94 15.44
C THR A 82 -22.45 -6.10 15.49
N VAL A 83 -22.34 -5.22 16.49
CA VAL A 83 -21.12 -4.41 16.69
C VAL A 83 -19.91 -5.30 16.96
N ASN A 84 -20.06 -6.33 17.83
CA ASN A 84 -18.98 -7.28 18.10
C ASN A 84 -18.51 -8.04 16.86
N ARG A 85 -19.45 -8.45 16.00
CA ARG A 85 -19.08 -9.08 14.73
C ARG A 85 -18.31 -8.13 13.83
N SER A 86 -18.76 -6.89 13.73
CA SER A 86 -18.10 -5.84 12.96
C SER A 86 -16.72 -5.47 13.53
N LEU A 87 -16.56 -5.47 14.85
CA LEU A 87 -15.25 -5.31 15.49
C LEU A 87 -14.27 -6.41 15.06
N ASN A 88 -14.70 -7.66 15.08
CA ASN A 88 -13.87 -8.78 14.66
C ASN A 88 -13.51 -8.69 13.17
N GLU A 89 -14.45 -8.26 12.32
CA GLU A 89 -14.21 -8.07 10.89
C GLU A 89 -13.17 -6.97 10.65
N VAL A 90 -13.34 -5.80 11.27
CA VAL A 90 -12.38 -4.68 11.14
C VAL A 90 -11.02 -5.06 11.70
N SER A 91 -10.97 -5.77 12.82
CA SER A 91 -9.69 -6.28 13.38
C SER A 91 -8.98 -7.21 12.42
N GLY A 92 -9.71 -8.12 11.76
CA GLY A 92 -9.12 -9.00 10.74
C GLY A 92 -8.63 -8.24 9.49
N GLN A 93 -9.33 -7.19 9.08
CA GLN A 93 -8.89 -6.32 7.99
C GLN A 93 -7.61 -5.55 8.35
N ILE A 94 -7.49 -5.08 9.60
CA ILE A 94 -6.28 -4.42 10.10
C ILE A 94 -5.09 -5.38 10.04
N GLU A 95 -5.23 -6.61 10.55
CA GLU A 95 -4.17 -7.61 10.52
C GLU A 95 -3.73 -7.97 9.09
N GLN A 96 -4.70 -8.05 8.18
CA GLN A 96 -4.40 -8.28 6.76
C GLN A 96 -3.60 -7.12 6.14
N ILE A 97 -4.02 -5.86 6.36
CA ILE A 97 -3.32 -4.68 5.85
C ILE A 97 -1.91 -4.58 6.44
N GLU A 98 -1.73 -4.85 7.75
CA GLU A 98 -0.42 -4.86 8.40
C GLU A 98 0.51 -5.92 7.78
N THR A 99 -0.03 -7.08 7.44
CA THR A 99 0.71 -8.13 6.73
C THR A 99 1.10 -7.69 5.33
N GLU A 100 0.18 -7.11 4.56
CA GLU A 100 0.44 -6.61 3.21
C GLU A 100 1.49 -5.48 3.20
N ILE A 101 1.46 -4.58 4.19
CA ILE A 101 2.47 -3.55 4.39
C ILE A 101 3.84 -4.19 4.60
N THR A 102 3.93 -5.17 5.51
CA THR A 102 5.20 -5.84 5.83
C THR A 102 5.78 -6.54 4.60
N GLU A 103 4.97 -7.31 3.89
CA GLU A 103 5.41 -7.99 2.67
C GLU A 103 5.85 -7.01 1.56
N THR A 104 5.16 -5.87 1.45
CA THR A 104 5.52 -4.86 0.44
C THR A 104 6.80 -4.14 0.84
N GLU A 105 7.04 -3.88 2.13
CA GLU A 105 8.29 -3.29 2.64
C GLU A 105 9.48 -4.22 2.40
N GLU A 106 9.33 -5.54 2.61
CA GLU A 106 10.39 -6.52 2.33
C GLU A 106 10.73 -6.55 0.83
N LYS A 107 9.72 -6.64 -0.03
CA LYS A 107 9.92 -6.64 -1.49
C LYS A 107 10.51 -5.32 -2.01
N LEU A 108 10.15 -4.21 -1.37
CA LEU A 108 10.70 -2.90 -1.70
C LEU A 108 12.17 -2.81 -1.34
N ALA A 109 12.57 -3.29 -0.16
CA ALA A 109 13.96 -3.33 0.26
C ALA A 109 14.82 -4.18 -0.69
N GLU A 110 14.34 -5.37 -1.08
CA GLU A 110 15.02 -6.23 -2.07
C GLU A 110 15.16 -5.53 -3.43
N ALA A 111 14.11 -4.85 -3.89
CA ALA A 111 14.14 -4.14 -5.16
C ALA A 111 15.05 -2.91 -5.13
N GLU A 112 15.18 -2.22 -4.01
CA GLU A 112 16.11 -1.09 -3.84
C GLU A 112 17.57 -1.57 -3.88
N ASP A 113 17.90 -2.69 -3.23
CA ASP A 113 19.22 -3.32 -3.33
C ASP A 113 19.51 -3.78 -4.77
N ASP A 114 18.56 -4.41 -5.43
CA ASP A 114 18.66 -4.84 -6.83
C ASP A 114 18.92 -3.66 -7.79
N VAL A 115 18.26 -2.52 -7.58
CA VAL A 115 18.46 -1.31 -8.41
C VAL A 115 19.86 -0.74 -8.22
N ASP A 116 20.37 -0.71 -7.02
CA ASP A 116 21.72 -0.21 -6.72
C ASP A 116 22.78 -1.11 -7.37
N GLU A 117 22.65 -2.44 -7.27
CA GLU A 117 23.53 -3.38 -7.95
C GLU A 117 23.49 -3.23 -9.49
N GLN A 118 22.29 -3.10 -10.05
CA GLN A 118 22.10 -2.91 -11.50
C GLN A 118 22.68 -1.57 -11.97
N TYR A 119 22.51 -0.51 -11.18
CA TYR A 119 23.06 0.82 -11.46
C TYR A 119 24.59 0.78 -11.50
N ASP A 120 25.22 0.16 -10.50
CA ASP A 120 26.67 0.05 -10.45
C ASP A 120 27.24 -0.80 -11.59
N ALA A 121 26.56 -1.91 -11.93
CA ALA A 121 26.92 -2.73 -13.09
C ALA A 121 26.83 -1.94 -14.40
N MET A 122 25.76 -1.17 -14.61
CA MET A 122 25.59 -0.30 -15.78
C MET A 122 26.66 0.79 -15.84
N LYS A 123 26.95 1.42 -14.71
CA LYS A 123 27.97 2.46 -14.62
C LYS A 123 29.36 1.94 -15.04
N LEU A 124 29.75 0.78 -14.51
CA LEU A 124 30.99 0.11 -14.91
C LEU A 124 31.00 -0.21 -16.42
N ARG A 125 29.87 -0.64 -16.95
CA ARG A 125 29.70 -0.93 -18.37
C ARG A 125 29.88 0.32 -19.23
N ILE A 126 29.21 1.42 -18.86
CA ILE A 126 29.32 2.71 -19.56
C ILE A 126 30.75 3.24 -19.50
N GLN A 127 31.39 3.15 -18.31
CA GLN A 127 32.77 3.56 -18.13
C GLN A 127 33.70 2.74 -19.05
N TYR A 128 33.56 1.42 -19.07
CA TYR A 128 34.33 0.57 -19.98
C TYR A 128 34.13 0.95 -21.44
N MET A 129 32.90 1.19 -21.89
CA MET A 129 32.59 1.62 -23.25
C MET A 129 33.22 2.98 -23.59
N TYR A 130 33.24 3.91 -22.62
CA TYR A 130 33.84 5.23 -22.80
C TYR A 130 35.38 5.16 -22.88
N GLU A 131 36.01 4.39 -22.00
CA GLU A 131 37.46 4.23 -21.93
C GLU A 131 38.04 3.48 -23.14
N HIS A 132 37.24 2.59 -23.76
CA HIS A 132 37.63 1.76 -24.92
C HIS A 132 36.95 2.23 -26.23
N ASN A 133 36.52 3.48 -26.30
CA ASN A 133 35.81 4.05 -27.45
C ASN A 133 36.62 4.03 -28.76
N ASP A 134 37.95 3.93 -28.69
CA ASP A 134 38.82 3.81 -29.88
C ASP A 134 38.71 2.44 -30.56
N GLU A 135 38.25 1.42 -29.84
CA GLU A 135 37.88 0.11 -30.40
C GLU A 135 36.40 0.05 -30.77
N THR A 136 35.97 0.89 -31.72
CA THR A 136 34.61 0.83 -32.24
C THR A 136 34.30 -0.60 -32.68
N TYR A 137 33.12 -1.13 -32.37
CA TYR A 137 32.64 -2.44 -32.84
C TYR A 137 32.89 -2.64 -34.32
N PHE A 138 32.90 -1.56 -35.11
CA PHE A 138 33.22 -1.53 -36.51
C PHE A 138 34.70 -1.83 -36.79
N ALA A 139 35.61 -1.25 -35.98
CA ALA A 139 37.03 -1.57 -36.08
C ALA A 139 37.34 -3.03 -35.70
N LEU A 140 36.64 -3.56 -34.69
CA LEU A 140 36.73 -4.96 -34.31
C LEU A 140 36.35 -5.90 -35.47
N LEU A 141 35.30 -5.56 -36.23
CA LEU A 141 34.87 -6.32 -37.40
C LEU A 141 35.87 -6.19 -38.55
N LEU A 142 36.38 -4.99 -38.82
CA LEU A 142 37.36 -4.76 -39.90
C LEU A 142 38.73 -5.42 -39.62
N ASN A 143 39.11 -5.58 -38.39
CA ASN A 143 40.34 -6.25 -37.95
C ASN A 143 40.16 -7.78 -37.83
N SER A 144 39.23 -8.37 -38.58
CA SER A 144 39.00 -9.80 -38.58
C SER A 144 39.95 -10.50 -39.57
N GLU A 145 40.52 -11.62 -39.14
CA GLU A 145 41.49 -12.39 -39.94
C GLU A 145 40.83 -13.17 -41.09
N SER A 146 39.51 -13.42 -40.99
CA SER A 146 38.72 -14.15 -41.98
C SER A 146 37.25 -13.76 -41.91
N MET A 147 36.47 -14.11 -42.96
CA MET A 147 35.03 -13.95 -42.96
C MET A 147 34.35 -14.70 -41.79
N GLY A 148 34.83 -15.90 -41.44
CA GLY A 148 34.33 -16.66 -40.31
C GLY A 148 34.58 -15.95 -38.95
N ASP A 149 35.76 -15.38 -38.76
CA ASP A 149 36.11 -14.57 -37.61
C ASP A 149 35.24 -13.32 -37.53
N MET A 150 35.03 -12.64 -38.66
CA MET A 150 34.14 -11.47 -38.73
C MET A 150 32.70 -11.80 -38.32
N LEU A 151 32.16 -12.95 -38.81
CA LEU A 151 30.81 -13.39 -38.43
C LEU A 151 30.70 -13.72 -36.94
N ASN A 152 31.71 -14.40 -36.38
CA ASN A 152 31.76 -14.69 -34.94
C ASN A 152 31.80 -13.41 -34.10
N LYS A 153 32.61 -12.42 -34.49
CA LYS A 153 32.67 -11.11 -33.83
C LYS A 153 31.36 -10.34 -33.94
N ALA A 154 30.69 -10.38 -35.09
CA ALA A 154 29.39 -9.77 -35.29
C ALA A 154 28.32 -10.41 -34.38
N GLU A 155 28.29 -11.73 -34.27
CA GLU A 155 27.40 -12.46 -33.36
C GLU A 155 27.69 -12.07 -31.88
N TYR A 156 28.96 -11.99 -31.52
CA TYR A 156 29.36 -11.55 -30.18
C TYR A 156 28.88 -10.13 -29.84
N ILE A 157 29.07 -9.18 -30.77
CA ILE A 157 28.57 -7.80 -30.64
C ILE A 157 27.03 -7.75 -30.46
N THR A 158 26.33 -8.58 -31.26
CA THR A 158 24.88 -8.68 -31.16
C THR A 158 24.45 -9.19 -29.77
N LYS A 159 25.10 -10.23 -29.26
CA LYS A 159 24.83 -10.79 -27.93
C LYS A 159 25.07 -9.77 -26.81
N ILE A 160 26.14 -8.98 -26.94
CA ILE A 160 26.42 -7.90 -25.98
C ILE A 160 25.30 -6.83 -26.01
N SER A 161 24.92 -6.39 -27.21
CA SER A 161 23.87 -5.39 -27.39
C SER A 161 22.51 -5.86 -26.83
N ASP A 162 22.17 -7.13 -27.06
CA ASP A 162 20.95 -7.74 -26.53
C ASP A 162 21.00 -7.86 -25.00
N TYR A 163 22.16 -8.17 -24.43
CA TYR A 163 22.37 -8.20 -22.99
C TYR A 163 22.19 -6.80 -22.37
N ASP A 164 22.86 -5.78 -22.96
CA ASP A 164 22.78 -4.40 -22.49
C ASP A 164 21.31 -3.89 -22.54
N ARG A 165 20.58 -4.23 -23.61
CA ARG A 165 19.15 -3.89 -23.72
C ARG A 165 18.31 -4.55 -22.63
N LYS A 166 18.49 -5.84 -22.39
CA LYS A 166 17.79 -6.57 -21.32
C LYS A 166 18.11 -6.03 -19.93
N MET A 167 19.35 -5.59 -19.72
CA MET A 167 19.77 -5.01 -18.45
C MET A 167 19.10 -3.66 -18.22
N LEU A 168 18.99 -2.81 -19.26
CA LEU A 168 18.24 -1.55 -19.20
C LEU A 168 16.73 -1.76 -18.97
N GLU A 169 16.16 -2.75 -19.64
CA GLU A 169 14.74 -3.12 -19.46
C GLU A 169 14.49 -3.56 -18.01
N LYS A 170 15.31 -4.50 -17.50
CA LYS A 170 15.21 -4.95 -16.11
C LYS A 170 15.36 -3.79 -15.12
N PHE A 171 16.31 -2.89 -15.35
CA PHE A 171 16.49 -1.69 -14.51
C PHE A 171 15.24 -0.82 -14.48
N ASN A 172 14.66 -0.52 -15.65
CA ASN A 172 13.44 0.26 -15.75
C ASN A 172 12.25 -0.42 -15.05
N ASP A 173 12.13 -1.74 -15.22
CA ASP A 173 11.06 -2.52 -14.57
C ASP A 173 11.21 -2.47 -13.04
N THR A 174 12.42 -2.61 -12.52
CA THR A 174 12.69 -2.51 -11.08
C THR A 174 12.41 -1.11 -10.54
N VAL A 175 12.81 -0.04 -11.26
CA VAL A 175 12.50 1.35 -10.87
C VAL A 175 11.00 1.61 -10.88
N ASN A 176 10.27 1.10 -11.86
CA ASN A 176 8.81 1.22 -11.91
C ASN A 176 8.17 0.47 -10.73
N PHE A 177 8.61 -0.77 -10.47
CA PHE A 177 8.14 -1.54 -9.31
C PHE A 177 8.36 -0.81 -7.98
N ILE A 178 9.56 -0.22 -7.76
CA ILE A 178 9.86 0.59 -6.56
C ILE A 178 8.89 1.75 -6.43
N THR A 179 8.61 2.44 -7.54
CA THR A 179 7.70 3.58 -7.55
C THR A 179 6.28 3.16 -7.17
N ASP A 180 5.79 2.10 -7.78
CA ASP A 180 4.45 1.56 -7.55
C ASP A 180 4.31 1.01 -6.11
N ALA A 181 5.33 0.30 -5.62
CA ALA A 181 5.37 -0.21 -4.26
C ALA A 181 5.34 0.91 -3.21
N LYS A 182 6.07 2.02 -3.43
CA LYS A 182 6.03 3.19 -2.55
C LYS A 182 4.66 3.85 -2.51
N ILE A 183 4.01 3.98 -3.66
CA ILE A 183 2.64 4.51 -3.74
C ILE A 183 1.67 3.59 -3.00
N LYS A 184 1.77 2.29 -3.23
CA LYS A 184 0.94 1.29 -2.55
C LYS A 184 1.11 1.35 -1.03
N LEU A 185 2.34 1.40 -0.53
CA LEU A 185 2.63 1.51 0.89
C LEU A 185 2.00 2.74 1.54
N GLU A 186 2.03 3.89 0.88
CA GLU A 186 1.40 5.10 1.40
C GLU A 186 -0.11 4.93 1.51
N GLN A 187 -0.74 4.35 0.48
CA GLN A 187 -2.17 4.08 0.46
C GLN A 187 -2.60 3.06 1.52
N ASP A 188 -1.82 1.97 1.66
CA ASP A 188 -2.09 0.93 2.66
C ASP A 188 -1.97 1.51 4.08
N ARG A 189 -0.99 2.39 4.33
CA ARG A 189 -0.83 3.10 5.61
C ARG A 189 -1.98 4.07 5.90
N GLU A 190 -2.44 4.83 4.90
CA GLU A 190 -3.63 5.68 5.05
C GLU A 190 -4.87 4.83 5.37
N THR A 191 -5.02 3.71 4.67
CA THR A 191 -6.12 2.78 4.89
C THR A 191 -6.06 2.16 6.29
N LEU A 192 -4.87 1.79 6.75
CA LEU A 192 -4.65 1.26 8.10
C LEU A 192 -5.08 2.25 9.17
N VAL A 193 -4.69 3.52 9.05
CA VAL A 193 -5.11 4.58 9.99
C VAL A 193 -6.63 4.71 10.00
N ALA A 194 -7.26 4.77 8.84
CA ALA A 194 -8.73 4.86 8.75
C ALA A 194 -9.43 3.64 9.40
N LYS A 195 -8.86 2.44 9.25
CA LYS A 195 -9.39 1.23 9.87
C LYS A 195 -9.19 1.21 11.38
N GLN A 196 -8.08 1.72 11.88
CA GLN A 196 -7.83 1.86 13.31
C GLN A 196 -8.80 2.88 13.96
N ASP A 197 -9.11 3.97 13.26
CA ASP A 197 -10.12 4.92 13.71
C ASP A 197 -11.52 4.28 13.71
N GLU A 198 -11.89 3.55 12.66
CA GLU A 198 -13.14 2.79 12.60
C GLU A 198 -13.27 1.79 13.75
N LEU A 199 -12.19 1.07 14.07
CA LEU A 199 -12.15 0.14 15.20
C LEU A 199 -12.39 0.84 16.53
N GLN A 200 -11.79 2.02 16.74
CA GLN A 200 -11.95 2.80 17.95
C GLN A 200 -13.39 3.31 18.10
N ASP A 201 -13.99 3.81 17.00
CA ASP A 201 -15.37 4.26 16.99
C ASP A 201 -16.37 3.12 17.35
N LYS A 202 -16.12 1.91 16.81
CA LYS A 202 -16.93 0.74 17.13
C LYS A 202 -16.78 0.30 18.58
N LYS A 203 -15.56 0.35 19.16
CA LYS A 203 -15.33 0.05 20.57
C LYS A 203 -16.09 1.03 21.47
N SER A 204 -16.02 2.31 21.16
CA SER A 204 -16.76 3.34 21.92
C SER A 204 -18.27 3.14 21.81
N SER A 205 -18.76 2.73 20.64
CA SER A 205 -20.18 2.41 20.44
C SER A 205 -20.61 1.21 21.26
N LEU A 206 -19.77 0.18 21.34
CA LEU A 206 -20.05 -1.02 22.13
C LEU A 206 -20.11 -0.67 23.62
N GLU A 207 -19.14 0.09 24.12
CA GLU A 207 -19.11 0.55 25.51
C GLU A 207 -20.39 1.33 25.89
N LEU A 208 -20.85 2.21 24.99
CA LEU A 208 -22.09 2.95 25.19
C LEU A 208 -23.33 2.04 25.25
N LEU A 209 -23.38 1.03 24.37
CA LEU A 209 -24.48 0.05 24.36
C LEU A 209 -24.46 -0.80 25.66
N GLU A 210 -23.29 -1.19 26.13
CA GLU A 210 -23.12 -1.93 27.39
C GLU A 210 -23.56 -1.10 28.59
N GLU A 211 -23.15 0.15 28.65
CA GLU A 211 -23.57 1.08 29.71
C GLU A 211 -25.08 1.29 29.69
N THR A 212 -25.66 1.51 28.49
CA THR A 212 -27.10 1.66 28.33
C THR A 212 -27.86 0.42 28.84
N LYS A 213 -27.38 -0.78 28.45
CA LYS A 213 -27.97 -2.03 28.92
C LYS A 213 -27.92 -2.19 30.44
N GLN A 214 -26.77 -1.84 31.04
CA GLN A 214 -26.60 -1.90 32.49
C GLN A 214 -27.55 -0.94 33.22
N ASN A 215 -27.71 0.28 32.70
CA ASN A 215 -28.58 1.30 33.25
C ASN A 215 -30.06 0.87 33.19
N GLU A 216 -30.49 0.33 32.07
CA GLU A 216 -31.86 -0.19 31.90
C GLU A 216 -32.12 -1.41 32.81
N MET A 217 -31.16 -2.33 32.93
CA MET A 217 -31.26 -3.45 33.85
C MET A 217 -31.28 -3.00 35.32
N ALA A 218 -30.61 -1.90 35.67
CA ALA A 218 -30.62 -1.37 37.01
C ALA A 218 -31.95 -0.67 37.33
N ALA A 219 -32.57 -0.05 36.35
CA ALA A 219 -33.90 0.58 36.49
C ALA A 219 -35.05 -0.42 36.70
N LEU A 220 -34.81 -1.70 36.30
CA LEU A 220 -35.76 -2.80 36.47
C LEU A 220 -35.71 -3.47 37.87
N LYS A 221 -34.75 -3.17 38.67
CA LYS A 221 -34.59 -3.69 40.04
C LYS A 221 -35.20 -2.77 41.10
#